data_0a921305315ebc3f3175f12f79109df6
#
_entry.id   0a921305315ebc3f3175f12f79109df6
#
_cell.length_a   1.000
_cell.length_b   1.000
_cell.length_c   1.000
_cell.angle_alpha   90.00
_cell.angle_beta   90.00
_cell.angle_gamma   90.00
#
_symmetry.space_group_name_H-M   'P 1'
#
loop_
_entity.id
_entity.type
_entity.pdbx_description
1 polymer ?
#
loop_
_entity_poly.entity_id
_entity_poly.type
_entity_poly.pdbx_seq_one_letter_code
_entity_poly.pdbx_strand_id
1 'polypeptide(L)' 'IMRLDKFLKVSRLIKRRTVANEACSAGRVLVNGKAAKAGTNIKPGDRIDIQFGNRETAVEVVSVAETVKKDEAADLYKFL' A
#
# COMPACT_ATOMS: atom_id res chain seq x y z
N ILE A 1 0.27 -12.09 5.75
CA ILE A 1 0.19 -11.92 4.30
C ILE A 1 -1.11 -11.25 3.93
N MET A 2 -1.03 -10.22 3.14
CA MET A 2 -2.20 -9.43 2.75
C MET A 2 -2.04 -8.95 1.31
N ARG A 3 -3.15 -8.86 0.58
CA ARG A 3 -3.12 -8.31 -0.77
C ARG A 3 -2.73 -6.83 -0.71
N LEU A 4 -1.96 -6.42 -1.70
CA LEU A 4 -1.48 -5.04 -1.81
C LEU A 4 -2.61 -4.03 -1.84
N ASP A 5 -3.64 -4.25 -2.68
CA ASP A 5 -4.75 -3.33 -2.80
C ASP A 5 -5.52 -3.19 -1.48
N LYS A 6 -5.68 -4.28 -0.75
CA LYS A 6 -6.35 -4.26 0.55
C LYS A 6 -5.51 -3.49 1.57
N PHE A 7 -4.20 -3.73 1.59
CA PHE A 7 -3.32 -3.01 2.51
C PHE A 7 -3.36 -1.50 2.27
N LEU A 8 -3.32 -1.09 1.00
CA LEU A 8 -3.37 0.33 0.66
C LEU A 8 -4.66 0.98 1.17
N LYS A 9 -5.77 0.26 1.12
CA LYS A 9 -7.05 0.75 1.62
C LYS A 9 -7.10 0.76 3.15
N VAL A 10 -6.71 -0.35 3.78
CA VAL A 10 -6.78 -0.48 5.24
C VAL A 10 -5.84 0.51 5.93
N SER A 11 -4.65 0.70 5.37
CA SER A 11 -3.68 1.68 5.89
C SER A 11 -4.09 3.12 5.61
N ARG A 12 -5.11 3.33 4.78
CA ARG A 12 -5.61 4.64 4.35
C ARG A 12 -4.61 5.43 3.51
N LEU A 13 -3.59 4.78 2.99
CA LEU A 13 -2.71 5.40 1.99
C LEU A 13 -3.51 5.74 0.74
N ILE A 14 -4.48 4.88 0.40
CA ILE A 14 -5.45 5.15 -0.66
C ILE A 14 -6.84 4.88 -0.07
N LYS A 15 -7.74 5.83 -0.19
CA LYS A 15 -9.05 5.78 0.47
C LYS A 15 -9.96 4.67 -0.04
N ARG A 16 -9.89 4.35 -1.33
CA ARG A 16 -10.79 3.38 -1.96
C ARG A 16 -10.00 2.24 -2.55
N ARG A 17 -10.48 1.01 -2.32
CA ARG A 17 -9.83 -0.18 -2.84
C ARG A 17 -9.84 -0.22 -4.36
N THR A 18 -10.89 0.30 -5.01
CA THR A 18 -10.95 0.39 -6.46
C THR A 18 -9.86 1.30 -7.01
N VAL A 19 -9.59 2.42 -6.35
CA VAL A 19 -8.51 3.33 -6.74
C VAL A 19 -7.16 2.66 -6.53
N ALA A 20 -6.99 1.92 -5.44
CA ALA A 20 -5.77 1.18 -5.17
C ALA A 20 -5.54 0.13 -6.28
N ASN A 21 -6.58 -0.59 -6.66
CA ASN A 21 -6.51 -1.58 -7.73
C ASN A 21 -6.10 -0.94 -9.05
N GLU A 22 -6.71 0.19 -9.40
CA GLU A 22 -6.39 0.92 -10.63
C GLU A 22 -4.94 1.41 -10.64
N ALA A 23 -4.46 1.93 -9.50
CA ALA A 23 -3.08 2.40 -9.39
C ALA A 23 -2.09 1.26 -9.61
N CYS A 24 -2.38 0.10 -9.03
CA CYS A 24 -1.54 -1.09 -9.25
C CYS A 24 -1.56 -1.51 -10.73
N SER A 25 -2.75 -1.56 -11.34
CA SER A 25 -2.89 -1.95 -12.74
C SER A 25 -2.19 -0.97 -13.68
N ALA A 26 -2.10 0.30 -13.30
CA ALA A 26 -1.42 1.32 -14.09
C ALA A 26 0.09 1.32 -13.89
N GLY A 27 0.63 0.42 -13.06
CA GLY A 27 2.07 0.37 -12.79
C GLY A 27 2.57 1.46 -11.87
N ARG A 28 1.68 2.08 -11.10
CA ARG A 28 2.03 3.21 -10.24
C ARG A 28 2.43 2.79 -8.83
N VAL A 29 2.34 1.52 -8.51
CA VAL A 29 2.68 0.99 -7.19
C VAL A 29 3.79 -0.03 -7.36
N LEU A 30 4.90 0.19 -6.66
CA LEU A 30 6.04 -0.71 -6.67
C LEU A 30 6.16 -1.36 -5.30
N VAL A 31 6.51 -2.64 -5.28
CA VAL A 31 6.84 -3.35 -4.04
C VAL A 31 8.28 -3.83 -4.18
N ASN A 32 9.12 -3.37 -3.26
CA ASN A 32 10.55 -3.69 -3.27
C ASN A 32 11.20 -3.36 -4.62
N GLY A 33 10.80 -2.23 -5.21
CA GLY A 33 11.37 -1.73 -6.45
C GLY A 33 10.78 -2.28 -7.73
N LYS A 34 9.78 -3.16 -7.65
CA LYS A 34 9.15 -3.77 -8.83
C LYS A 34 7.68 -3.43 -8.89
N ALA A 35 7.18 -3.12 -10.09
CA ALA A 35 5.76 -2.90 -10.29
C ALA A 35 4.98 -4.12 -9.83
N ALA A 36 3.96 -3.89 -9.02
CA ALA A 36 3.20 -4.97 -8.39
C ALA A 36 1.74 -4.89 -8.78
N LYS A 37 1.12 -6.06 -8.94
CA LYS A 37 -0.32 -6.15 -9.21
C LYS A 37 -1.10 -6.02 -7.91
N ALA A 38 -2.38 -5.68 -8.03
CA ALA A 38 -3.26 -5.49 -6.87
C ALA A 38 -3.30 -6.72 -5.95
N GLY A 39 -3.22 -7.91 -6.52
CA GLY A 39 -3.25 -9.16 -5.76
C GLY A 39 -1.92 -9.60 -5.17
N THR A 40 -0.85 -8.82 -5.36
CA THR A 40 0.46 -9.14 -4.81
C THR A 40 0.36 -9.22 -3.29
N ASN A 41 0.92 -10.28 -2.71
CA ASN A 41 0.96 -10.42 -1.25
C ASN A 41 2.09 -9.57 -0.68
N ILE A 42 1.79 -8.84 0.37
CA ILE A 42 2.78 -8.03 1.08
C ILE A 42 2.88 -8.49 2.52
N LYS A 43 4.00 -8.19 3.15
CA LYS A 43 4.29 -8.57 4.53
C LYS A 43 5.09 -7.48 5.20
N PRO A 44 5.20 -7.49 6.53
CA PRO A 44 6.05 -6.54 7.24
C PRO A 44 7.48 -6.59 6.70
N GLY A 45 8.07 -5.40 6.54
CA GLY A 45 9.40 -5.25 5.98
C GLY A 45 9.40 -4.92 4.49
N ASP A 46 8.30 -5.12 3.79
CA ASP A 46 8.21 -4.77 2.38
C ASP A 46 8.17 -3.24 2.21
N ARG A 47 8.81 -2.76 1.15
CA ARG A 47 8.78 -1.36 0.79
C ARG A 47 7.75 -1.16 -0.32
N ILE A 48 6.89 -0.17 -0.14
CA ILE A 48 5.87 0.20 -1.14
C ILE A 48 6.14 1.63 -1.60
N ASP A 49 6.30 1.80 -2.90
CA ASP A 49 6.40 3.12 -3.53
C ASP A 49 5.11 3.36 -4.30
N ILE A 50 4.48 4.50 -4.04
CA ILE A 50 3.22 4.89 -4.69
C ILE A 50 3.44 6.17 -5.45
N GLN A 51 3.05 6.18 -6.72
CA GLN A 51 3.16 7.37 -7.57
C GLN A 51 1.78 7.95 -7.82
N PHE A 52 1.56 9.19 -7.37
CA PHE A 52 0.33 9.93 -7.60
C PHE A 52 0.67 11.20 -8.36
N GLY A 53 0.37 11.22 -9.65
CA GLY A 53 0.67 12.38 -10.48
C GLY A 53 2.16 12.75 -10.37
N ASN A 54 2.45 13.92 -9.83
CA ASN A 54 3.83 14.39 -9.63
C ASN A 54 4.42 14.02 -8.27
N ARG A 55 3.67 13.28 -7.44
CA ARG A 55 4.10 12.95 -6.09
C ARG A 55 4.47 11.49 -6.00
N GLU A 56 5.56 11.23 -5.29
CA GLU A 56 5.97 9.87 -4.97
C GLU A 56 6.00 9.73 -3.45
N THR A 57 5.41 8.64 -2.97
CA THR A 57 5.39 8.33 -1.56
C THR A 57 6.00 6.96 -1.37
N ALA A 58 6.98 6.85 -0.49
CA ALA A 58 7.61 5.58 -0.15
C ALA A 58 7.34 5.25 1.31
N VAL A 59 6.89 4.03 1.57
CA VAL A 59 6.62 3.57 2.93
C VAL A 59 7.17 2.17 3.12
N GLU A 60 7.44 1.83 4.37
CA GLU A 60 7.77 0.47 4.75
C GLU A 60 6.59 -0.11 5.52
N VAL A 61 6.20 -1.34 5.18
CA VAL A 61 5.13 -2.04 5.89
C VAL A 61 5.64 -2.44 7.27
N VAL A 62 4.96 -1.99 8.32
CA VAL A 62 5.30 -2.32 9.70
C VAL A 62 4.50 -3.51 10.18
N SER A 63 3.20 -3.52 9.89
CA SER A 63 2.35 -4.66 10.23
C SER A 63 1.19 -4.73 9.24
N VAL A 64 0.51 -5.87 9.21
CA VAL A 64 -0.68 -6.07 8.38
C VAL A 64 -1.84 -6.44 9.28
N ALA A 65 -3.03 -5.92 8.95
CA ALA A 65 -4.24 -6.19 9.71
C ALA A 65 -5.44 -6.14 8.77
N GLU A 66 -6.41 -7.03 9.00
CA GLU A 66 -7.61 -7.09 8.17
C GLU A 66 -8.46 -5.83 8.32
N THR A 67 -8.54 -5.29 9.54
CA THR A 67 -9.23 -4.04 9.82
C THR A 67 -8.51 -3.31 10.94
N VAL A 68 -8.53 -1.98 10.87
CA VAL A 68 -8.01 -1.13 11.94
C VAL A 68 -8.91 0.07 12.09
N LYS A 69 -8.88 0.68 13.27
CA LYS A 69 -9.54 1.95 13.49
C LYS A 69 -8.77 3.05 12.75
N LYS A 70 -9.46 4.14 12.43
CA LYS A 70 -8.89 5.24 11.67
C LYS A 70 -7.58 5.76 12.27
N ASP A 71 -7.54 5.91 13.59
CA ASP A 71 -6.36 6.42 14.30
C ASP A 71 -5.23 5.39 14.38
N GLU A 72 -5.50 4.11 14.09
CA GLU A 72 -4.51 3.05 14.11
C GLU A 72 -3.93 2.74 12.72
N ALA A 73 -4.55 3.26 11.67
CA ALA A 73 -4.14 2.93 10.31
C ALA A 73 -2.69 3.35 10.01
N ALA A 74 -2.25 4.47 10.57
CA ALA A 74 -0.89 4.95 10.36
C ALA A 74 0.16 4.09 11.05
N ASP A 75 -0.24 3.21 11.96
CA ASP A 75 0.68 2.30 12.63
C ASP A 75 1.06 1.10 11.76
N LEU A 76 0.39 0.93 10.62
CA LEU A 76 0.66 -0.20 9.72
C LEU A 76 1.88 0.05 8.84
N TYR A 77 2.34 1.29 8.75
CA TYR A 77 3.46 1.65 7.89
C TYR A 77 4.23 2.81 8.50
N LYS A 78 5.42 3.05 7.94
CA LYS A 78 6.19 4.26 8.25
C LYS A 78 6.69 4.86 6.94
N PHE A 79 6.71 6.18 6.88
CA PHE A 79 7.27 6.89 5.72
C PHE A 79 8.79 6.70 5.66
N LEU A 80 9.29 6.55 4.46
CA LEU A 80 10.73 6.42 4.21
C LEU A 80 11.32 7.74 3.73
#